data_6325a9c20fe1101d32335436de98079b
#
_entry.id   6325a9c20fe1101d32335436de98079b
#
_cell.length_a   1.000
_cell.length_b   1.000
_cell.length_c   1.000
_cell.angle_alpha   90.00
_cell.angle_beta   90.00
_cell.angle_gamma   90.00
#
_symmetry.space_group_name_H-M   'P 1'
#
loop_
_entity.id
_entity.type
_entity.pdbx_description
1 polymer ?
#
loop_
_entity_poly.entity_id
_entity_poly.type
_entity_poly.pdbx_seq_one_letter_code
_entity_poly.pdbx_strand_id
1 'polypeptide(L)'
;PAPEFTRVYTNGPGLGGITRNVNVFKPIVGAINGYAISGGLEIALACDIRFCSPNAEFGLQDVRWGFHACDGALIRLREIIGLGHAMEMILSGDRFDAEFAYRTGLVNRIVEQSELLPETMTYAEKLASRAPLAQQLAKEVMYRTHGLTMDEALRIESLSFRSLADTEDLAEGNLSFREKRDAVFRGK
;
A
#
# COMPACT_ATOMS: atom_id res chain seq x y z
N PRO A 1 2.11 -26.04 -21.68
CA PRO A 1 2.05 -25.48 -20.31
C PRO A 1 2.09 -23.95 -20.27
N ALA A 2 2.83 -23.28 -21.18
CA ALA A 2 2.98 -21.82 -21.14
C ALA A 2 1.67 -21.01 -21.23
N PRO A 3 0.68 -21.35 -22.09
CA PRO A 3 -0.59 -20.62 -22.15
C PRO A 3 -1.42 -20.70 -20.87
N GLU A 4 -1.33 -21.80 -20.13
CA GLU A 4 -2.04 -21.97 -18.88
C GLU A 4 -1.38 -21.20 -17.75
N PHE A 5 -0.06 -21.22 -17.67
CA PHE A 5 0.72 -20.42 -16.74
C PHE A 5 0.37 -18.92 -16.87
N THR A 6 0.47 -18.36 -18.08
CA THR A 6 0.18 -16.94 -18.28
C THR A 6 -1.26 -16.60 -17.96
N ARG A 7 -2.24 -17.45 -18.27
CA ARG A 7 -3.65 -17.22 -17.98
C ARG A 7 -3.94 -17.16 -16.47
N VAL A 8 -3.31 -18.04 -15.69
CA VAL A 8 -3.49 -18.08 -14.21
C VAL A 8 -2.96 -16.78 -13.59
N TYR A 9 -1.81 -16.30 -14.03
CA TYR A 9 -1.17 -15.12 -13.45
C TYR A 9 -1.63 -13.77 -14.03
N THR A 10 -2.42 -13.76 -15.10
CA THR A 10 -2.86 -12.51 -15.74
C THR A 10 -4.34 -12.19 -15.58
N ASN A 11 -5.13 -13.10 -15.03
CA ASN A 11 -6.57 -12.94 -14.83
C ASN A 11 -6.93 -12.88 -13.32
N GLY A 12 -8.02 -12.17 -13.01
CA GLY A 12 -8.56 -12.10 -11.65
C GLY A 12 -7.88 -11.08 -10.75
N PRO A 13 -8.03 -11.22 -9.41
CA PRO A 13 -7.56 -10.24 -8.41
C PRO A 13 -6.05 -10.35 -8.11
N GLY A 14 -5.33 -11.22 -8.81
CA GLY A 14 -3.90 -11.44 -8.66
C GLY A 14 -3.51 -12.20 -7.40
N LEU A 15 -2.22 -12.12 -7.05
CA LEU A 15 -1.66 -12.81 -5.90
C LEU A 15 -2.29 -12.33 -4.59
N GLY A 16 -2.56 -13.26 -3.70
CA GLY A 16 -3.22 -12.97 -2.42
C GLY A 16 -4.62 -12.36 -2.55
N GLY A 17 -5.17 -12.26 -3.76
CA GLY A 17 -6.45 -11.63 -4.02
C GLY A 17 -6.44 -10.10 -3.91
N ILE A 18 -5.26 -9.47 -3.84
CA ILE A 18 -5.14 -8.01 -3.58
C ILE A 18 -4.20 -7.28 -4.54
N THR A 19 -3.49 -7.98 -5.43
CA THR A 19 -2.48 -7.33 -6.27
C THR A 19 -3.03 -6.70 -7.54
N ARG A 20 -4.24 -7.10 -7.98
CA ARG A 20 -4.89 -6.61 -9.21
C ARG A 20 -6.36 -6.30 -9.01
N ASN A 21 -6.82 -5.23 -9.68
CA ASN A 21 -8.25 -4.90 -9.86
C ASN A 21 -9.08 -4.92 -8.57
N VAL A 22 -8.47 -4.66 -7.42
CA VAL A 22 -9.13 -4.68 -6.12
C VAL A 22 -9.48 -3.27 -5.72
N ASN A 23 -10.76 -2.96 -5.70
CA ASN A 23 -11.31 -1.67 -5.23
C ASN A 23 -11.52 -1.71 -3.71
N VAL A 24 -10.45 -1.96 -2.94
CA VAL A 24 -10.47 -1.89 -1.48
C VAL A 24 -9.80 -0.60 -1.04
N PHE A 25 -10.61 0.37 -0.62
CA PHE A 25 -10.11 1.65 -0.15
C PHE A 25 -9.95 1.75 1.37
N LYS A 26 -10.26 0.71 2.11
CA LYS A 26 -9.82 0.58 3.51
C LYS A 26 -8.29 0.48 3.54
N PRO A 27 -7.61 1.12 4.52
CA PRO A 27 -6.18 0.97 4.68
C PRO A 27 -5.75 -0.49 4.87
N ILE A 28 -4.68 -0.88 4.17
CA ILE A 28 -4.05 -2.19 4.29
C ILE A 28 -2.64 -1.98 4.83
N VAL A 29 -2.34 -2.58 5.98
CA VAL A 29 -1.02 -2.51 6.61
C VAL A 29 -0.34 -3.87 6.53
N GLY A 30 0.87 -3.92 5.97
CA GLY A 30 1.68 -5.13 5.86
C GLY A 30 2.69 -5.23 6.99
N ALA A 31 2.78 -6.42 7.62
CA ALA A 31 3.83 -6.81 8.57
C ALA A 31 4.72 -7.86 7.92
N ILE A 32 5.91 -7.47 7.47
CA ILE A 32 6.83 -8.34 6.71
C ILE A 32 7.90 -8.88 7.66
N ASN A 33 7.77 -10.16 8.04
CA ASN A 33 8.62 -10.80 9.05
C ASN A 33 9.74 -11.69 8.49
N GLY A 34 10.04 -11.56 7.19
CA GLY A 34 11.02 -12.39 6.50
C GLY A 34 11.07 -12.08 5.02
N TYR A 35 11.08 -13.10 4.19
CA TYR A 35 11.20 -12.95 2.74
C TYR A 35 9.96 -12.34 2.08
N ALA A 36 10.14 -11.22 1.40
CA ALA A 36 9.19 -10.63 0.46
C ALA A 36 9.83 -10.64 -0.94
N ILE A 37 9.85 -11.81 -1.59
CA ILE A 37 10.53 -12.06 -2.85
C ILE A 37 9.52 -12.33 -3.95
N SER A 38 9.75 -11.75 -5.14
CA SER A 38 8.89 -11.92 -6.33
C SER A 38 7.41 -11.66 -5.99
N GLY A 39 6.52 -12.64 -6.08
CA GLY A 39 5.11 -12.51 -5.71
C GLY A 39 4.88 -12.06 -4.26
N GLY A 40 5.79 -12.40 -3.33
CA GLY A 40 5.75 -11.90 -1.94
C GLY A 40 5.97 -10.38 -1.88
N LEU A 41 6.89 -9.85 -2.69
CA LEU A 41 7.07 -8.41 -2.82
C LEU A 41 5.86 -7.75 -3.48
N GLU A 42 5.24 -8.39 -4.49
CA GLU A 42 4.04 -7.86 -5.12
C GLU A 42 2.86 -7.73 -4.14
N ILE A 43 2.69 -8.69 -3.24
CA ILE A 43 1.71 -8.62 -2.14
C ILE A 43 2.07 -7.48 -1.17
N ALA A 44 3.34 -7.36 -0.78
CA ALA A 44 3.79 -6.28 0.10
C ALA A 44 3.56 -4.90 -0.52
N LEU A 45 3.82 -4.74 -1.83
CA LEU A 45 3.58 -3.50 -2.56
C LEU A 45 2.08 -3.16 -2.75
N ALA A 46 1.20 -4.14 -2.63
CA ALA A 46 -0.25 -3.91 -2.64
C ALA A 46 -0.78 -3.38 -1.29
N CYS A 47 0.00 -3.48 -0.22
CA CYS A 47 -0.30 -2.81 1.04
C CYS A 47 -0.01 -1.30 0.94
N ASP A 48 -0.79 -0.48 1.65
CA ASP A 48 -0.59 0.98 1.68
C ASP A 48 0.60 1.35 2.56
N ILE A 49 0.75 0.67 3.68
CA ILE A 49 1.78 0.91 4.70
C ILE A 49 2.47 -0.43 4.98
N ARG A 50 3.80 -0.41 5.08
CA ARG A 50 4.63 -1.61 5.28
C ARG A 50 5.55 -1.43 6.46
N PHE A 51 5.46 -2.33 7.44
CA PHE A 51 6.45 -2.50 8.51
C PHE A 51 7.20 -3.80 8.25
N CYS A 52 8.47 -3.84 8.58
CA CYS A 52 9.24 -5.07 8.45
C CYS A 52 10.10 -5.34 9.68
N SER A 53 10.52 -6.59 9.85
CA SER A 53 11.53 -6.96 10.83
C SER A 53 12.95 -6.76 10.28
N PRO A 54 14.00 -6.67 11.13
CA PRO A 54 15.38 -6.48 10.68
C PRO A 54 15.90 -7.60 9.77
N ASN A 55 15.34 -8.80 9.87
CA ASN A 55 15.68 -9.96 9.04
C ASN A 55 14.87 -10.05 7.74
N ALA A 56 14.05 -9.07 7.42
CA ALA A 56 13.29 -9.07 6.18
C ALA A 56 14.20 -8.83 4.96
N GLU A 57 13.95 -9.58 3.88
CA GLU A 57 14.62 -9.42 2.60
C GLU A 57 13.60 -9.19 1.49
N PHE A 58 13.95 -8.30 0.57
CA PHE A 58 13.09 -7.88 -0.53
C PHE A 58 13.80 -8.10 -1.87
N GLY A 59 13.05 -8.47 -2.91
CA GLY A 59 13.65 -8.62 -4.24
C GLY A 59 12.68 -9.11 -5.30
N LEU A 60 13.02 -8.86 -6.56
CA LEU A 60 12.33 -9.39 -7.73
C LEU A 60 13.25 -10.34 -8.47
N GLN A 61 13.27 -11.60 -8.04
CA GLN A 61 14.17 -12.63 -8.60
C GLN A 61 13.68 -13.24 -9.91
N ASP A 62 12.55 -12.79 -10.43
CA ASP A 62 11.85 -13.31 -11.61
C ASP A 62 12.75 -13.33 -12.84
N VAL A 63 13.58 -12.30 -13.05
CA VAL A 63 14.51 -12.21 -14.20
C VAL A 63 15.56 -13.31 -14.21
N ARG A 64 15.88 -13.89 -13.05
CA ARG A 64 16.80 -15.02 -12.92
C ARG A 64 16.22 -16.33 -13.49
N TRP A 65 14.90 -16.34 -13.68
CA TRP A 65 14.14 -17.49 -14.17
C TRP A 65 13.56 -17.28 -15.58
N GLY A 66 13.93 -16.17 -16.24
CA GLY A 66 13.55 -15.90 -17.62
C GLY A 66 12.19 -15.25 -17.81
N PHE A 67 11.61 -14.67 -16.76
CA PHE A 67 10.38 -13.88 -16.82
C PHE A 67 10.50 -12.64 -15.90
N HIS A 68 9.52 -11.77 -15.91
CA HIS A 68 9.44 -10.61 -15.06
C HIS A 68 8.18 -10.69 -14.17
N ALA A 69 8.19 -9.97 -13.07
CA ALA A 69 7.03 -9.83 -12.21
C ALA A 69 5.81 -9.29 -12.98
N CYS A 70 4.62 -9.79 -12.68
CA CYS A 70 3.43 -9.50 -13.49
C CYS A 70 2.19 -9.08 -12.65
N ASP A 71 2.33 -8.93 -11.34
CA ASP A 71 1.25 -8.57 -10.43
C ASP A 71 1.39 -7.16 -9.82
N GLY A 72 2.02 -6.27 -10.59
CA GLY A 72 2.09 -4.84 -10.30
C GLY A 72 3.39 -4.37 -9.69
N ALA A 73 4.39 -5.24 -9.44
CA ALA A 73 5.67 -4.81 -8.90
C ALA A 73 6.37 -3.80 -9.81
N LEU A 74 6.40 -4.03 -11.12
CA LEU A 74 7.07 -3.13 -12.08
C LEU A 74 6.50 -1.71 -12.06
N ILE A 75 5.24 -1.58 -11.73
CA ILE A 75 4.54 -0.30 -11.71
C ILE A 75 4.68 0.35 -10.33
N ARG A 76 4.31 -0.37 -9.25
CA ARG A 76 4.30 0.18 -7.89
C ARG A 76 5.71 0.48 -7.37
N LEU A 77 6.68 -0.38 -7.68
CA LEU A 77 8.03 -0.25 -7.15
C LEU A 77 8.68 1.08 -7.56
N ARG A 78 8.59 1.45 -8.85
CA ARG A 78 9.14 2.73 -9.33
C ARG A 78 8.50 3.96 -8.68
N GLU A 79 7.22 3.86 -8.31
CA GLU A 79 6.49 4.94 -7.65
C GLU A 79 6.88 5.07 -6.17
N ILE A 80 7.22 3.96 -5.55
CA ILE A 80 7.53 3.91 -4.11
C ILE A 80 9.01 4.25 -3.87
N ILE A 81 9.94 3.62 -4.61
CA ILE A 81 11.39 3.77 -4.36
C ILE A 81 12.13 4.57 -5.45
N GLY A 82 11.39 5.09 -6.43
CA GLY A 82 11.96 5.79 -7.57
C GLY A 82 12.57 4.85 -8.62
N LEU A 83 12.71 5.37 -9.83
CA LEU A 83 13.09 4.57 -11.01
C LEU A 83 14.47 3.91 -10.86
N GLY A 84 15.46 4.61 -10.27
CA GLY A 84 16.83 4.10 -10.14
C GLY A 84 16.90 2.84 -9.28
N HIS A 85 16.39 2.89 -8.06
CA HIS A 85 16.36 1.74 -7.16
C HIS A 85 15.45 0.62 -7.66
N ALA A 86 14.32 0.98 -8.29
CA ALA A 86 13.45 -0.01 -8.92
C ALA A 86 14.17 -0.78 -10.04
N MET A 87 14.90 -0.09 -10.91
CA MET A 87 15.69 -0.73 -11.98
C MET A 87 16.80 -1.62 -11.42
N GLU A 88 17.51 -1.15 -10.38
CA GLU A 88 18.52 -1.96 -9.70
C GLU A 88 17.93 -3.29 -9.20
N MET A 89 16.82 -3.24 -8.46
CA MET A 89 16.16 -4.43 -7.91
C MET A 89 15.60 -5.35 -9.01
N ILE A 90 14.94 -4.78 -10.02
CA ILE A 90 14.28 -5.54 -11.09
C ILE A 90 15.31 -6.20 -12.01
N LEU A 91 16.34 -5.48 -12.43
CA LEU A 91 17.29 -5.97 -13.45
C LEU A 91 18.36 -6.88 -12.88
N SER A 92 18.80 -6.66 -11.64
CA SER A 92 19.75 -7.55 -10.98
C SER A 92 19.11 -8.87 -10.54
N GLY A 93 17.86 -8.83 -10.11
CA GLY A 93 17.22 -9.95 -9.42
C GLY A 93 17.85 -10.25 -8.06
N ASP A 94 18.57 -9.30 -7.48
CA ASP A 94 19.22 -9.46 -6.19
C ASP A 94 18.23 -9.25 -5.02
N ARG A 95 18.69 -9.60 -3.82
CA ARG A 95 17.97 -9.37 -2.57
C ARG A 95 18.52 -8.14 -1.88
N PHE A 96 17.65 -7.40 -1.26
CA PHE A 96 17.92 -6.19 -0.52
C PHE A 96 17.39 -6.33 0.91
N ASP A 97 18.15 -5.85 1.87
CA ASP A 97 17.83 -5.95 3.29
C ASP A 97 16.79 -4.92 3.77
N ALA A 98 16.43 -5.00 5.03
CA ALA A 98 15.49 -4.10 5.68
C ALA A 98 15.99 -2.65 5.69
N GLU A 99 17.30 -2.42 5.84
CA GLU A 99 17.89 -1.07 5.86
C GLU A 99 17.81 -0.40 4.48
N PHE A 100 18.09 -1.15 3.41
CA PHE A 100 17.85 -0.65 2.06
C PHE A 100 16.37 -0.31 1.86
N ALA A 101 15.48 -1.19 2.28
CA ALA A 101 14.04 -1.01 2.13
C ALA A 101 13.55 0.24 2.89
N TYR A 102 14.06 0.49 4.09
CA TYR A 102 13.71 1.68 4.87
C TYR A 102 14.29 2.97 4.25
N ARG A 103 15.57 2.95 3.87
CA ARG A 103 16.26 4.10 3.27
C ARG A 103 15.62 4.54 1.95
N THR A 104 15.12 3.61 1.15
CA THR A 104 14.48 3.90 -0.14
C THR A 104 12.98 4.20 -0.02
N GLY A 105 12.38 4.03 1.15
CA GLY A 105 10.94 4.21 1.35
C GLY A 105 10.10 3.01 0.93
N LEU A 106 10.73 1.86 0.64
CA LEU A 106 10.00 0.62 0.37
C LEU A 106 9.19 0.18 1.59
N VAL A 107 9.73 0.38 2.80
CA VAL A 107 9.02 0.16 4.06
C VAL A 107 8.99 1.45 4.89
N ASN A 108 7.96 1.59 5.71
CA ASN A 108 7.75 2.76 6.56
C ASN A 108 8.47 2.66 7.90
N ARG A 109 8.71 1.43 8.38
CA ARG A 109 9.39 1.17 9.66
C ARG A 109 10.10 -0.16 9.64
N ILE A 110 11.21 -0.23 10.41
CA ILE A 110 11.84 -1.46 10.85
C ILE A 110 11.48 -1.61 12.33
N VAL A 111 10.96 -2.78 12.72
CA VAL A 111 10.50 -3.10 14.07
C VAL A 111 11.06 -4.45 14.45
N GLU A 112 11.54 -4.60 15.67
CA GLU A 112 12.06 -5.90 16.17
C GLU A 112 11.03 -7.01 15.93
N GLN A 113 11.51 -8.19 15.56
CA GLN A 113 10.64 -9.27 15.07
C GLN A 113 9.57 -9.68 16.07
N SER A 114 9.88 -9.68 17.37
CA SER A 114 8.91 -9.99 18.43
C SER A 114 7.81 -8.94 18.56
N GLU A 115 8.13 -7.69 18.21
CA GLU A 115 7.23 -6.54 18.34
C GLU A 115 6.54 -6.17 17.01
N LEU A 116 6.95 -6.77 15.89
CA LEU A 116 6.46 -6.41 14.56
C LEU A 116 4.94 -6.49 14.46
N LEU A 117 4.36 -7.64 14.81
CA LEU A 117 2.90 -7.81 14.74
C LEU A 117 2.17 -6.95 15.78
N PRO A 118 2.56 -6.92 17.07
CA PRO A 118 1.98 -6.02 18.07
C PRO A 118 1.97 -4.55 17.65
N GLU A 119 3.11 -4.01 17.19
CA GLU A 119 3.19 -2.62 16.74
C GLU A 119 2.35 -2.36 15.49
N THR A 120 2.37 -3.30 14.55
CA THR A 120 1.55 -3.18 13.33
C THR A 120 0.06 -3.17 13.65
N MET A 121 -0.38 -4.02 14.60
CA MET A 121 -1.78 -4.05 15.05
C MET A 121 -2.16 -2.76 15.78
N THR A 122 -1.32 -2.28 16.68
CA THR A 122 -1.53 -0.98 17.36
C THR A 122 -1.67 0.16 16.34
N TYR A 123 -0.86 0.13 15.28
CA TYR A 123 -0.96 1.12 14.22
C TYR A 123 -2.24 0.97 13.39
N ALA A 124 -2.65 -0.26 13.09
CA ALA A 124 -3.90 -0.53 12.39
C ALA A 124 -5.13 -0.09 13.21
N GLU A 125 -5.13 -0.32 14.52
CA GLU A 125 -6.17 0.16 15.44
C GLU A 125 -6.23 1.70 15.47
N LYS A 126 -5.07 2.36 15.48
CA LYS A 126 -5.00 3.81 15.32
C LYS A 126 -5.62 4.28 14.00
N LEU A 127 -5.37 3.60 12.89
CA LEU A 127 -6.03 3.93 11.62
C LEU A 127 -7.54 3.68 11.69
N ALA A 128 -7.96 2.58 12.31
CA ALA A 128 -9.37 2.22 12.46
C ALA A 128 -10.16 3.22 13.35
N SER A 129 -9.47 3.97 14.22
CA SER A 129 -10.08 5.03 15.02
C SER A 129 -10.33 6.34 14.26
N ARG A 130 -9.89 6.46 13.01
CA ARG A 130 -10.07 7.65 12.17
C ARG A 130 -11.36 7.55 11.36
N ALA A 131 -11.84 8.70 10.85
CA ALA A 131 -13.05 8.78 10.03
C ALA A 131 -12.95 7.87 8.79
N PRO A 132 -13.70 6.76 8.72
CA PRO A 132 -13.47 5.73 7.70
C PRO A 132 -13.83 6.19 6.30
N LEU A 133 -14.86 7.01 6.12
CA LEU A 133 -15.21 7.57 4.80
C LEU A 133 -14.11 8.49 4.29
N ALA A 134 -13.57 9.34 5.14
CA ALA A 134 -12.48 10.26 4.76
C ALA A 134 -11.22 9.49 4.36
N GLN A 135 -10.85 8.43 5.10
CA GLN A 135 -9.71 7.58 4.74
C GLN A 135 -9.91 6.87 3.42
N GLN A 136 -11.08 6.28 3.19
CA GLN A 136 -11.38 5.54 1.98
C GLN A 136 -11.35 6.45 0.76
N LEU A 137 -11.99 7.61 0.84
CA LEU A 137 -12.01 8.58 -0.24
C LEU A 137 -10.62 9.17 -0.52
N ALA A 138 -9.84 9.48 0.51
CA ALA A 138 -8.46 9.95 0.34
C ALA A 138 -7.61 8.90 -0.38
N LYS A 139 -7.67 7.64 0.04
CA LYS A 139 -6.98 6.53 -0.64
C LYS A 139 -7.46 6.37 -2.08
N GLU A 140 -8.75 6.40 -2.33
CA GLU A 140 -9.33 6.31 -3.68
C GLU A 140 -8.82 7.42 -4.59
N VAL A 141 -8.81 8.66 -4.11
CA VAL A 141 -8.28 9.81 -4.87
C VAL A 141 -6.81 9.58 -5.22
N MET A 142 -5.97 9.21 -4.26
CA MET A 142 -4.54 8.96 -4.51
C MET A 142 -4.31 7.91 -5.60
N TYR A 143 -5.07 6.83 -5.61
CA TYR A 143 -4.94 5.78 -6.63
C TYR A 143 -5.52 6.18 -7.98
N ARG A 144 -6.69 6.82 -8.00
CA ARG A 144 -7.38 7.15 -9.26
C ARG A 144 -6.82 8.35 -9.99
N THR A 145 -6.11 9.22 -9.30
CA THR A 145 -5.50 10.43 -9.91
C THR A 145 -4.08 10.21 -10.39
N HIS A 146 -3.52 9.01 -10.15
CA HIS A 146 -2.18 8.68 -10.62
C HIS A 146 -2.08 8.81 -12.15
N GLY A 147 -1.10 9.58 -12.61
CA GLY A 147 -0.86 9.83 -14.04
C GLY A 147 -1.77 10.86 -14.70
N LEU A 148 -2.71 11.45 -13.97
CA LEU A 148 -3.50 12.59 -14.44
C LEU A 148 -2.72 13.89 -14.36
N THR A 149 -3.17 14.91 -15.11
CA THR A 149 -2.67 16.26 -14.91
C THR A 149 -3.09 16.81 -13.55
N MET A 150 -2.35 17.78 -13.03
CA MET A 150 -2.66 18.38 -11.73
C MET A 150 -4.08 18.96 -11.70
N ASP A 151 -4.52 19.61 -12.78
CA ASP A 151 -5.86 20.20 -12.84
C ASP A 151 -6.97 19.15 -12.79
N GLU A 152 -6.80 18.02 -13.50
CA GLU A 152 -7.74 16.90 -13.46
C GLU A 152 -7.76 16.24 -12.07
N ALA A 153 -6.58 16.02 -11.47
CA ALA A 153 -6.45 15.44 -10.15
C ALA A 153 -7.12 16.31 -9.08
N LEU A 154 -6.85 17.61 -9.04
CA LEU A 154 -7.47 18.57 -8.12
C LEU A 154 -8.99 18.65 -8.26
N ARG A 155 -9.51 18.51 -9.49
CA ARG A 155 -10.95 18.46 -9.70
C ARG A 155 -11.58 17.21 -9.05
N ILE A 156 -10.95 16.06 -9.22
CA ILE A 156 -11.40 14.79 -8.60
C ILE A 156 -11.32 14.89 -7.08
N GLU A 157 -10.20 15.40 -6.54
CA GLU A 157 -10.01 15.62 -5.11
C GLU A 157 -11.10 16.53 -4.53
N SER A 158 -11.40 17.64 -5.19
CA SER A 158 -12.43 18.59 -4.74
C SER A 158 -13.83 17.96 -4.73
N LEU A 159 -14.16 17.15 -5.75
CA LEU A 159 -15.44 16.43 -5.79
C LEU A 159 -15.53 15.37 -4.69
N SER A 160 -14.44 14.65 -4.45
CA SER A 160 -14.34 13.67 -3.38
C SER A 160 -14.49 14.34 -2.00
N PHE A 161 -13.78 15.44 -1.76
CA PHE A 161 -13.91 16.21 -0.51
C PHE A 161 -15.35 16.71 -0.28
N ARG A 162 -15.99 17.21 -1.34
CA ARG A 162 -17.38 17.68 -1.25
C ARG A 162 -18.35 16.58 -0.81
N SER A 163 -18.11 15.33 -1.17
CA SER A 163 -18.96 14.21 -0.75
C SER A 163 -18.93 13.92 0.75
N LEU A 164 -17.93 14.48 1.47
CA LEU A 164 -17.85 14.38 2.94
C LEU A 164 -18.66 15.47 3.66
N ALA A 165 -19.12 16.52 2.96
CA ALA A 165 -19.68 17.72 3.58
C ALA A 165 -20.91 17.46 4.47
N ASP A 166 -21.73 16.48 4.11
CA ASP A 166 -22.97 16.14 4.79
C ASP A 166 -22.88 14.90 5.68
N THR A 167 -21.64 14.40 5.96
CA THR A 167 -21.45 13.21 6.80
C THR A 167 -21.55 13.53 8.29
N GLU A 168 -22.09 12.58 9.04
CA GLU A 168 -22.12 12.65 10.52
C GLU A 168 -20.69 12.70 11.07
N ASP A 169 -19.74 12.01 10.44
CA ASP A 169 -18.33 11.98 10.84
C ASP A 169 -17.66 13.36 10.71
N LEU A 170 -17.99 14.17 9.69
CA LEU A 170 -17.48 15.53 9.59
C LEU A 170 -18.04 16.41 10.73
N ALA A 171 -19.33 16.27 11.02
CA ALA A 171 -19.97 17.01 12.12
C ALA A 171 -19.32 16.62 13.47
N GLU A 172 -19.12 15.32 13.73
CA GLU A 172 -18.45 14.81 14.92
C GLU A 172 -17.01 15.31 15.02
N GLY A 173 -16.25 15.26 13.92
CA GLY A 173 -14.88 15.76 13.89
C GLY A 173 -14.78 17.25 14.28
N ASN A 174 -15.68 18.08 13.75
CA ASN A 174 -15.77 19.49 14.13
C ASN A 174 -16.20 19.73 15.58
N LEU A 175 -17.12 18.91 16.08
CA LEU A 175 -17.59 19.00 17.46
C LEU A 175 -16.50 18.58 18.45
N SER A 176 -15.91 17.42 18.23
CA SER A 176 -14.84 16.87 19.08
C SER A 176 -13.63 17.79 19.17
N PHE A 177 -13.26 18.43 18.05
CA PHE A 177 -12.18 19.42 18.00
C PHE A 177 -12.47 20.63 18.91
N ARG A 178 -13.70 21.18 18.87
CA ARG A 178 -14.12 22.31 19.72
C ARG A 178 -14.17 21.91 21.19
N GLU A 179 -14.61 20.69 21.47
CA GLU A 179 -14.74 20.16 22.84
C GLU A 179 -13.43 19.61 23.40
N LYS A 180 -12.37 19.52 22.59
CA LYS A 180 -11.05 18.97 22.94
C LYS A 180 -11.13 17.54 23.49
N ARG A 181 -11.93 16.72 22.87
CA ARG A 181 -12.10 15.29 23.16
C ARG A 181 -11.77 14.44 21.93
N ASP A 182 -11.61 13.14 22.14
CA ASP A 182 -11.50 12.21 21.04
C ASP A 182 -12.83 12.10 20.27
N ALA A 183 -12.72 12.01 18.94
CA ALA A 183 -13.87 11.83 18.08
C ALA A 183 -14.29 10.36 18.04
N VAL A 184 -15.59 10.11 17.87
CA VAL A 184 -16.16 8.77 17.72
C VAL A 184 -16.79 8.68 16.32
N PHE A 185 -16.03 8.20 15.37
CA PHE A 185 -16.47 8.08 13.97
C PHE A 185 -17.27 6.79 13.72
N ARG A 186 -18.25 6.85 12.83
CA ARG A 186 -19.18 5.77 12.56
C ARG A 186 -19.27 5.38 11.07
N GLY A 187 -18.61 6.13 10.19
CA GLY A 187 -18.67 5.92 8.74
C GLY A 187 -20.01 6.30 8.13
N LYS A 188 -20.60 7.37 8.59
CA LYS A 188 -21.91 7.86 8.14
C LYS A 188 -21.88 9.33 7.77
#